data_82bf67add542c76025362a49c1c17327
#
_entry.id   82bf67add542c76025362a49c1c17327
#
_cell.length_a   1.000
_cell.length_b   1.000
_cell.length_c   1.000
_cell.angle_alpha   90.00
_cell.angle_beta   90.00
_cell.angle_gamma   90.00
#
_symmetry.space_group_name_H-M   'P 1'
#
loop_
_entity.id
_entity.type
_entity.pdbx_description
1 polymer ?
#
loop_
_entity_poly.entity_id
_entity_poly.type
_entity_poly.pdbx_seq_one_letter_code
_entity_poly.pdbx_strand_id
1 'polypeptide(L)'
;MSIKSDIEIAQEHTPQRITEIAAAAGIDEKYLELYGSYKAKIDYKLLSETSAPDGKLILVTAITPTPAGEGKTTTSVGLADGLRKIGKKAAVALREPSLGPVFGVKGGAAGGGYAQVVPMEDINLHFTGDFHAIGAANNLMAAMLDNHIQQGNALGIDVKQITWKRAVDMNDRQLRHIINGLGGKMQGVPREDGFEITVASEIMAVLCLASSITDLKERLGKMIVAYTYDGKPVTAHDLKAEGAMAALLKDAMKPNLVPTLEGTPAFIHGGPFANIAHGCNSLMATRMALKMGDYAVTEAGFAADLGAEKFIDIKCRKAGLKPSAVVIVATVRALKYHGGVPKPELNNENLEALEKGLPNLLQHVNNVKNVYGLPCVVAINAFPTDTKAELDLVEKKCNELGVNVALSEVWAKGGEGGRALAEEVVRLCEEPNQFSFVYDEQAAIEEKLNAIVKRVYHGDKAVLTANAKKQAQQLTELGFGSLPICMAKTQYSFSDNAALLGAPKGFEVTVRNLKVCAGAGFIVALTGDIMTMPGLPKVPAAEKIDVDEDGKITGLF
;
A
#
# COMPACT_ATOMS: atom_id res chain seq x y z
N MET A 1 34.26 11.53 -2.84
CA MET A 1 33.05 12.37 -2.78
C MET A 1 32.11 11.70 -1.81
N SER A 2 31.49 12.41 -0.88
CA SER A 2 30.45 11.85 -0.01
C SER A 2 29.25 11.46 -0.90
N ILE A 3 28.63 10.34 -0.61
CA ILE A 3 27.37 9.95 -1.26
C ILE A 3 26.31 10.94 -0.80
N LYS A 4 25.62 11.59 -1.74
CA LYS A 4 24.53 12.52 -1.43
C LYS A 4 23.33 11.78 -0.88
N SER A 5 22.63 12.38 0.08
CA SER A 5 21.36 11.89 0.59
C SER A 5 20.23 12.09 -0.45
N ASP A 6 19.12 11.39 -0.27
CA ASP A 6 17.98 11.46 -1.19
C ASP A 6 17.42 12.88 -1.29
N ILE A 7 17.35 13.61 -0.15
CA ILE A 7 16.87 14.99 -0.15
C ILE A 7 17.87 15.96 -0.85
N GLU A 8 19.17 15.75 -0.69
CA GLU A 8 20.16 16.58 -1.40
C GLU A 8 20.06 16.42 -2.92
N ILE A 9 19.87 15.17 -3.39
CA ILE A 9 19.65 14.88 -4.81
C ILE A 9 18.37 15.57 -5.31
N ALA A 10 17.28 15.47 -4.55
CA ALA A 10 16.01 16.10 -4.93
C ALA A 10 16.08 17.63 -4.96
N GLN A 11 16.76 18.24 -3.98
CA GLN A 11 16.90 19.71 -3.88
C GLN A 11 17.83 20.31 -4.93
N GLU A 12 18.80 19.57 -5.43
CA GLU A 12 19.66 20.04 -6.53
C GLU A 12 18.98 19.99 -7.89
N HIS A 13 17.89 19.22 -7.99
CA HIS A 13 17.14 19.06 -9.22
C HIS A 13 16.09 20.17 -9.36
N THR A 14 16.00 20.75 -10.56
CA THR A 14 14.89 21.66 -10.92
C THR A 14 13.86 20.86 -11.69
N PRO A 15 12.68 20.55 -11.11
CA PRO A 15 11.64 19.78 -11.79
C PRO A 15 11.11 20.51 -13.03
N GLN A 16 10.69 19.75 -14.04
CA GLN A 16 9.93 20.29 -15.17
C GLN A 16 8.56 20.78 -14.67
N ARG A 17 8.01 21.79 -15.35
CA ARG A 17 6.68 22.29 -15.01
C ARG A 17 5.63 21.19 -15.19
N ILE A 18 4.69 21.12 -14.27
CA ILE A 18 3.67 20.06 -14.28
C ILE A 18 2.78 20.12 -15.52
N THR A 19 2.59 21.30 -16.11
CA THR A 19 1.88 21.46 -17.39
C THR A 19 2.60 20.80 -18.55
N GLU A 20 3.93 20.85 -18.57
CA GLU A 20 4.77 20.18 -19.59
C GLU A 20 4.72 18.65 -19.42
N ILE A 21 4.79 18.18 -18.16
CA ILE A 21 4.64 16.75 -17.84
C ILE A 21 3.26 16.22 -18.26
N ALA A 22 2.20 16.96 -17.96
CA ALA A 22 0.84 16.61 -18.36
C ALA A 22 0.69 16.57 -19.88
N ALA A 23 1.19 17.58 -20.58
CA ALA A 23 1.16 17.63 -22.06
C ALA A 23 1.92 16.44 -22.68
N ALA A 24 3.11 16.11 -22.16
CA ALA A 24 3.89 14.94 -22.60
C ALA A 24 3.18 13.61 -22.32
N ALA A 25 2.37 13.53 -21.26
CA ALA A 25 1.52 12.39 -20.96
C ALA A 25 0.25 12.33 -21.82
N GLY A 26 -0.08 13.40 -22.55
CA GLY A 26 -1.32 13.51 -23.33
C GLY A 26 -2.54 13.93 -22.50
N ILE A 27 -2.31 14.60 -21.37
CA ILE A 27 -3.37 15.14 -20.51
C ILE A 27 -3.62 16.60 -20.91
N ASP A 28 -4.85 16.90 -21.32
CA ASP A 28 -5.28 18.27 -21.64
C ASP A 28 -5.30 19.13 -20.37
N GLU A 29 -4.88 20.39 -20.48
CA GLU A 29 -4.81 21.35 -19.38
C GLU A 29 -6.16 21.56 -18.68
N LYS A 30 -7.29 21.39 -19.37
CA LYS A 30 -8.63 21.47 -18.78
C LYS A 30 -8.88 20.50 -17.63
N TYR A 31 -8.09 19.41 -17.54
CA TYR A 31 -8.18 18.43 -16.46
C TYR A 31 -7.23 18.71 -15.30
N LEU A 32 -6.39 19.76 -15.42
CA LEU A 32 -5.39 20.10 -14.40
C LEU A 32 -5.94 21.11 -13.39
N GLU A 33 -5.79 20.79 -12.13
CA GLU A 33 -5.93 21.72 -11.02
C GLU A 33 -4.55 21.92 -10.39
N LEU A 34 -3.93 23.08 -10.68
CA LEU A 34 -2.54 23.33 -10.34
C LEU A 34 -2.35 23.59 -8.83
N TYR A 35 -1.39 22.91 -8.24
CA TYR A 35 -0.90 23.13 -6.89
C TYR A 35 0.55 23.66 -6.95
N GLY A 36 0.73 24.89 -7.43
CA GLY A 36 2.03 25.46 -7.76
C GLY A 36 2.54 24.99 -9.12
N SER A 37 3.87 25.08 -9.32
CA SER A 37 4.48 24.85 -10.63
C SER A 37 4.75 23.38 -10.96
N TYR A 38 4.85 22.51 -9.95
CA TYR A 38 5.44 21.18 -10.08
C TYR A 38 4.50 20.03 -9.69
N LYS A 39 3.27 20.32 -9.28
CA LYS A 39 2.26 19.33 -8.93
C LYS A 39 0.87 19.80 -9.33
N ALA A 40 0.00 18.87 -9.65
CA ALA A 40 -1.40 19.14 -9.98
C ALA A 40 -2.28 17.98 -9.53
N LYS A 41 -3.55 18.25 -9.28
CA LYS A 41 -4.59 17.23 -9.26
C LYS A 41 -5.17 17.03 -10.65
N ILE A 42 -5.56 15.81 -10.95
CA ILE A 42 -6.16 15.44 -12.24
C ILE A 42 -7.65 15.18 -12.03
N ASP A 43 -8.49 15.92 -12.77
CA ASP A 43 -9.93 15.71 -12.75
C ASP A 43 -10.24 14.28 -13.23
N TYR A 44 -11.02 13.54 -12.45
CA TYR A 44 -11.42 12.17 -12.76
C TYR A 44 -12.31 12.07 -14.02
N LYS A 45 -12.85 13.16 -14.53
CA LYS A 45 -13.54 13.22 -15.83
C LYS A 45 -12.64 12.78 -16.98
N LEU A 46 -11.31 12.94 -16.84
CA LEU A 46 -10.35 12.41 -17.80
C LEU A 46 -10.62 10.94 -18.13
N LEU A 47 -10.92 10.11 -17.11
CA LEU A 47 -11.17 8.67 -17.33
C LEU A 47 -12.45 8.36 -18.09
N SER A 48 -13.47 9.21 -18.00
CA SER A 48 -14.74 9.05 -18.74
C SER A 48 -14.71 9.67 -20.14
N GLU A 49 -13.85 10.64 -20.36
CA GLU A 49 -13.78 11.39 -21.63
C GLU A 49 -12.65 10.89 -22.56
N THR A 50 -11.66 10.14 -22.04
CA THR A 50 -10.59 9.59 -22.87
C THR A 50 -11.01 8.31 -23.58
N SER A 51 -10.66 8.20 -24.86
CA SER A 51 -10.79 6.97 -25.66
C SER A 51 -9.48 6.17 -25.75
N ALA A 52 -8.43 6.59 -25.05
CA ALA A 52 -7.14 5.89 -25.05
C ALA A 52 -7.32 4.43 -24.57
N PRO A 53 -6.68 3.45 -25.23
CA PRO A 53 -6.68 2.08 -24.73
C PRO A 53 -5.90 2.00 -23.42
N ASP A 54 -6.16 0.95 -22.63
CA ASP A 54 -5.35 0.67 -21.46
C ASP A 54 -3.97 0.13 -21.87
N GLY A 55 -2.93 0.66 -21.26
CA GLY A 55 -1.58 0.12 -21.36
C GLY A 55 -1.39 -1.20 -20.59
N LYS A 56 -0.19 -1.74 -20.62
CA LYS A 56 0.21 -2.95 -19.89
C LYS A 56 0.40 -2.62 -18.41
N LEU A 57 -0.27 -3.33 -17.52
CA LEU A 57 -0.14 -3.15 -16.07
C LEU A 57 1.03 -3.99 -15.52
N ILE A 58 2.00 -3.34 -14.91
CA ILE A 58 3.15 -3.97 -14.29
C ILE A 58 3.05 -3.80 -12.78
N LEU A 59 3.03 -4.93 -12.06
CA LEU A 59 3.03 -4.92 -10.60
C LEU A 59 4.46 -5.11 -10.08
N VAL A 60 4.95 -4.16 -9.29
CA VAL A 60 6.19 -4.29 -8.52
C VAL A 60 5.85 -4.74 -7.10
N THR A 61 6.41 -5.87 -6.71
CA THR A 61 6.34 -6.45 -5.37
C THR A 61 7.73 -6.82 -4.88
N ALA A 62 7.86 -7.52 -3.76
CA ALA A 62 9.16 -7.91 -3.23
C ALA A 62 9.10 -9.25 -2.49
N ILE A 63 10.28 -9.73 -2.10
CA ILE A 63 10.44 -10.77 -1.11
C ILE A 63 9.98 -10.32 0.27
N THR A 64 9.88 -11.24 1.23
CA THR A 64 9.55 -10.92 2.61
C THR A 64 10.48 -9.83 3.16
N PRO A 65 9.95 -8.69 3.65
CA PRO A 65 10.76 -7.54 4.01
C PRO A 65 11.64 -7.80 5.22
N THR A 66 12.75 -7.06 5.26
CA THR A 66 13.62 -6.94 6.42
C THR A 66 13.49 -5.55 7.04
N PRO A 67 14.02 -5.32 8.23
CA PRO A 67 14.01 -3.98 8.84
C PRO A 67 14.71 -2.88 8.01
N ALA A 68 15.50 -3.27 6.99
CA ALA A 68 16.23 -2.32 6.14
C ALA A 68 15.41 -1.84 4.91
N GLY A 69 14.34 -2.58 4.56
CA GLY A 69 13.58 -2.37 3.32
C GLY A 69 14.28 -2.92 2.07
N GLU A 70 13.53 -3.17 1.00
CA GLU A 70 14.02 -3.81 -0.24
C GLU A 70 14.09 -2.85 -1.44
N GLY A 71 13.58 -1.62 -1.30
CA GLY A 71 13.66 -0.60 -2.36
C GLY A 71 12.61 -0.75 -3.47
N LYS A 72 11.40 -1.21 -3.15
CA LYS A 72 10.30 -1.34 -4.14
C LYS A 72 9.97 -0.05 -4.86
N THR A 73 9.76 1.04 -4.12
CA THR A 73 9.38 2.34 -4.72
C THR A 73 10.50 2.87 -5.61
N THR A 74 11.76 2.77 -5.15
CA THR A 74 12.93 3.11 -5.96
C THR A 74 12.99 2.30 -7.26
N THR A 75 12.74 0.98 -7.17
CA THR A 75 12.68 0.10 -8.35
C THR A 75 11.49 0.46 -9.25
N SER A 76 10.33 0.80 -8.70
CA SER A 76 9.14 1.16 -9.48
C SER A 76 9.36 2.44 -10.28
N VAL A 77 9.93 3.47 -9.65
CA VAL A 77 10.27 4.74 -10.30
C VAL A 77 11.36 4.52 -11.35
N GLY A 78 12.45 3.84 -10.98
CA GLY A 78 13.56 3.56 -11.88
C GLY A 78 13.17 2.68 -13.07
N LEU A 79 12.24 1.75 -12.90
CA LEU A 79 11.69 0.95 -14.00
C LEU A 79 10.86 1.84 -14.96
N ALA A 80 10.04 2.74 -14.44
CA ALA A 80 9.25 3.65 -15.28
C ALA A 80 10.17 4.58 -16.09
N ASP A 81 11.22 5.11 -15.47
CA ASP A 81 12.24 5.89 -16.15
C ASP A 81 13.04 5.04 -17.16
N GLY A 82 13.38 3.78 -16.80
CA GLY A 82 14.04 2.82 -17.68
C GLY A 82 13.22 2.46 -18.92
N LEU A 83 11.91 2.30 -18.79
CA LEU A 83 11.00 2.11 -19.91
C LEU A 83 11.05 3.28 -20.88
N ARG A 84 11.12 4.51 -20.38
CA ARG A 84 11.32 5.69 -21.24
C ARG A 84 12.69 5.72 -21.91
N LYS A 85 13.76 5.28 -21.23
CA LYS A 85 15.10 5.17 -21.84
C LYS A 85 15.14 4.22 -23.04
N ILE A 86 14.29 3.21 -23.07
CA ILE A 86 14.14 2.29 -24.21
C ILE A 86 13.03 2.71 -25.19
N GLY A 87 12.57 3.98 -25.11
CA GLY A 87 11.61 4.57 -26.04
C GLY A 87 10.14 4.18 -25.82
N LYS A 88 9.79 3.65 -24.65
CA LYS A 88 8.40 3.32 -24.31
C LYS A 88 7.72 4.47 -23.58
N LYS A 89 6.42 4.64 -23.81
CA LYS A 89 5.58 5.57 -23.05
C LYS A 89 5.17 4.92 -21.73
N ALA A 90 5.68 5.44 -20.62
CA ALA A 90 5.45 4.86 -19.29
C ALA A 90 4.88 5.90 -18.33
N ALA A 91 4.09 5.43 -17.38
CA ALA A 91 3.63 6.17 -16.21
C ALA A 91 3.76 5.28 -14.96
N VAL A 92 3.91 5.90 -13.79
CA VAL A 92 3.95 5.18 -12.52
C VAL A 92 2.81 5.63 -11.60
N ALA A 93 2.20 4.67 -10.88
CA ALA A 93 1.17 4.95 -9.87
C ALA A 93 1.64 4.47 -8.51
N LEU A 94 1.72 5.38 -7.54
CA LEU A 94 2.31 5.16 -6.23
C LEU A 94 1.36 5.56 -5.10
N ARG A 95 1.65 5.07 -3.88
CA ARG A 95 0.99 5.53 -2.68
C ARG A 95 1.57 6.86 -2.21
N GLU A 96 0.72 7.67 -1.60
CA GLU A 96 1.11 8.85 -0.86
C GLU A 96 1.66 8.45 0.52
N PRO A 97 2.79 9.04 1.00
CA PRO A 97 3.34 8.73 2.31
C PRO A 97 2.53 9.36 3.44
N SER A 98 2.48 8.67 4.59
CA SER A 98 1.87 9.15 5.83
C SER A 98 2.91 9.83 6.72
N LEU A 99 2.54 10.90 7.41
CA LEU A 99 3.42 11.66 8.30
C LEU A 99 3.97 10.80 9.45
N GLY A 100 3.16 9.89 10.00
CA GLY A 100 3.60 9.04 11.10
C GLY A 100 4.86 8.24 10.79
N PRO A 101 4.93 7.45 9.71
CA PRO A 101 6.15 6.80 9.24
C PRO A 101 7.28 7.76 8.90
N VAL A 102 7.00 8.89 8.26
CA VAL A 102 8.02 9.90 7.88
C VAL A 102 8.74 10.44 9.11
N PHE A 103 8.01 10.83 10.15
CA PHE A 103 8.58 11.33 11.40
C PHE A 103 8.99 10.22 12.38
N GLY A 104 8.66 8.96 12.08
CA GLY A 104 8.96 7.77 12.90
C GLY A 104 10.31 7.12 12.58
N VAL A 105 10.27 6.02 11.84
CA VAL A 105 11.44 5.15 11.60
C VAL A 105 11.84 5.10 10.14
N LYS A 106 10.89 5.34 9.22
CA LYS A 106 11.01 4.94 7.83
C LYS A 106 10.92 6.15 6.92
N GLY A 107 11.82 6.22 5.94
CA GLY A 107 11.77 7.15 4.85
C GLY A 107 10.44 7.20 4.13
N GLY A 108 10.17 8.32 3.47
CA GLY A 108 8.97 8.55 2.70
C GLY A 108 8.83 7.59 1.51
N ALA A 109 7.69 7.66 0.83
CA ALA A 109 7.39 6.82 -0.33
C ALA A 109 7.75 7.50 -1.67
N ALA A 110 8.76 8.37 -1.70
CA ALA A 110 9.16 9.11 -2.91
C ALA A 110 10.19 8.40 -3.79
N GLY A 111 10.67 7.22 -3.41
CA GLY A 111 11.82 6.55 -4.02
C GLY A 111 13.12 6.92 -3.33
N GLY A 112 14.26 6.76 -4.00
CA GLY A 112 15.58 7.09 -3.44
C GLY A 112 16.66 7.21 -4.52
N GLY A 113 17.75 7.88 -4.17
CA GLY A 113 18.83 8.17 -5.09
C GLY A 113 18.36 8.94 -6.32
N TYR A 114 18.76 8.51 -7.50
CA TYR A 114 18.33 9.09 -8.77
C TYR A 114 17.00 8.53 -9.30
N ALA A 115 16.33 7.65 -8.56
CA ALA A 115 15.01 7.13 -8.90
C ALA A 115 13.96 7.64 -7.88
N GLN A 116 13.60 8.91 -8.00
CA GLN A 116 12.67 9.62 -7.11
C GLN A 116 11.57 10.32 -7.89
N VAL A 117 10.41 10.52 -7.21
CA VAL A 117 9.38 11.49 -7.59
C VAL A 117 9.61 12.79 -6.85
N VAL A 118 9.36 13.91 -7.52
CA VAL A 118 9.61 15.25 -7.00
C VAL A 118 8.41 16.18 -7.22
N PRO A 119 8.19 17.20 -6.34
CA PRO A 119 9.03 17.64 -5.22
C PRO A 119 8.94 16.70 -4.00
N MET A 120 10.04 16.16 -3.56
CA MET A 120 10.13 15.15 -2.51
C MET A 120 9.61 15.68 -1.16
N GLU A 121 9.95 16.91 -0.81
CA GLU A 121 9.54 17.56 0.45
C GLU A 121 8.02 17.66 0.54
N ASP A 122 7.36 18.20 -0.48
CA ASP A 122 5.91 18.36 -0.52
C ASP A 122 5.19 17.00 -0.40
N ILE A 123 5.68 16.00 -1.16
CA ILE A 123 5.10 14.65 -1.15
C ILE A 123 5.16 14.01 0.23
N ASN A 124 6.27 14.20 0.96
CA ASN A 124 6.47 13.57 2.27
C ASN A 124 5.87 14.36 3.44
N LEU A 125 5.55 15.63 3.28
CA LEU A 125 5.02 16.50 4.34
C LEU A 125 3.56 16.87 4.06
N HIS A 126 3.33 18.03 3.46
CA HIS A 126 2.00 18.49 3.09
C HIS A 126 1.86 18.52 1.57
N PHE A 127 1.33 17.45 0.99
CA PHE A 127 1.26 17.30 -0.45
C PHE A 127 0.19 18.19 -1.08
N THR A 128 -1.07 17.73 -1.08
CA THR A 128 -2.23 18.44 -1.62
C THR A 128 -3.43 18.42 -0.67
N GLY A 129 -3.27 17.87 0.52
CA GLY A 129 -4.28 17.85 1.57
C GLY A 129 -5.16 16.61 1.61
N ASP A 130 -4.87 15.55 0.86
CA ASP A 130 -5.71 14.36 0.79
C ASP A 130 -5.84 13.66 2.15
N PHE A 131 -4.75 13.47 2.87
CA PHE A 131 -4.77 12.85 4.19
C PHE A 131 -5.46 13.72 5.24
N HIS A 132 -5.32 15.03 5.13
CA HIS A 132 -6.06 15.96 5.97
C HIS A 132 -7.57 15.86 5.73
N ALA A 133 -8.01 15.79 4.47
CA ALA A 133 -9.41 15.61 4.12
C ALA A 133 -9.96 14.27 4.64
N ILE A 134 -9.19 13.18 4.54
CA ILE A 134 -9.55 11.85 5.08
C ILE A 134 -9.70 11.91 6.60
N GLY A 135 -8.73 12.50 7.30
CA GLY A 135 -8.80 12.70 8.76
C GLY A 135 -10.01 13.54 9.18
N ALA A 136 -10.29 14.63 8.45
CA ALA A 136 -11.46 15.48 8.70
C ALA A 136 -12.78 14.73 8.50
N ALA A 137 -12.92 13.96 7.42
CA ALA A 137 -14.11 13.14 7.16
C ALA A 137 -14.30 12.05 8.22
N ASN A 138 -13.21 11.39 8.62
CA ASN A 138 -13.23 10.37 9.67
C ASN A 138 -13.69 10.94 11.02
N ASN A 139 -13.18 12.10 11.37
CA ASN A 139 -13.49 12.74 12.65
C ASN A 139 -14.87 13.41 12.65
N LEU A 140 -15.35 13.88 11.48
CA LEU A 140 -16.74 14.28 11.33
C LEU A 140 -17.70 13.12 11.62
N MET A 141 -17.43 11.91 11.08
CA MET A 141 -18.21 10.73 11.37
C MET A 141 -18.23 10.41 12.87
N ALA A 142 -17.08 10.43 13.53
CA ALA A 142 -16.97 10.22 14.97
C ALA A 142 -17.75 11.27 15.78
N ALA A 143 -17.67 12.53 15.38
CA ALA A 143 -18.40 13.62 16.04
C ALA A 143 -19.93 13.46 15.87
N MET A 144 -20.40 13.09 14.68
CA MET A 144 -21.82 12.87 14.42
C MET A 144 -22.36 11.67 15.21
N LEU A 145 -21.57 10.60 15.33
CA LEU A 145 -21.91 9.44 16.15
C LEU A 145 -22.09 9.80 17.62
N ASP A 146 -21.09 10.47 18.22
CA ASP A 146 -21.15 10.87 19.62
C ASP A 146 -22.24 11.93 19.86
N ASN A 147 -22.47 12.83 18.91
CA ASN A 147 -23.58 13.78 18.98
C ASN A 147 -24.94 13.09 18.94
N HIS A 148 -25.13 12.07 18.11
CA HIS A 148 -26.36 11.29 18.06
C HIS A 148 -26.68 10.65 19.42
N ILE A 149 -25.66 10.08 20.07
CA ILE A 149 -25.78 9.48 21.40
C ILE A 149 -26.15 10.56 22.44
N GLN A 150 -25.46 11.69 22.43
CA GLN A 150 -25.72 12.82 23.36
C GLN A 150 -27.12 13.40 23.20
N GLN A 151 -27.66 13.46 21.99
CA GLN A 151 -28.96 14.04 21.68
C GLN A 151 -30.14 13.06 21.80
N GLY A 152 -29.97 11.99 22.55
CA GLY A 152 -31.05 11.06 22.91
C GLY A 152 -30.98 9.68 22.27
N ASN A 153 -29.97 9.39 21.47
CA ASN A 153 -29.66 8.04 20.95
C ASN A 153 -30.89 7.31 20.33
N ALA A 154 -31.57 7.97 19.42
CA ALA A 154 -32.81 7.46 18.82
C ALA A 154 -32.61 6.12 18.08
N LEU A 155 -31.39 5.82 17.59
CA LEU A 155 -31.04 4.55 16.95
C LEU A 155 -30.77 3.41 17.96
N GLY A 156 -30.70 3.71 19.26
CA GLY A 156 -30.41 2.70 20.29
C GLY A 156 -28.99 2.12 20.19
N ILE A 157 -28.01 2.95 19.90
CA ILE A 157 -26.61 2.57 19.80
C ILE A 157 -26.10 2.12 21.17
N ASP A 158 -25.51 0.91 21.22
CA ASP A 158 -24.79 0.43 22.40
C ASP A 158 -23.41 1.10 22.46
N VAL A 159 -23.21 1.94 23.46
CA VAL A 159 -21.95 2.70 23.65
C VAL A 159 -20.73 1.78 23.87
N LYS A 160 -20.94 0.50 24.20
CA LYS A 160 -19.90 -0.53 24.34
C LYS A 160 -19.60 -1.25 23.02
N GLN A 161 -20.39 -1.01 21.97
CA GLN A 161 -20.25 -1.65 20.67
C GLN A 161 -20.00 -0.64 19.54
N ILE A 162 -19.38 0.47 19.85
CA ILE A 162 -18.90 1.43 18.86
C ILE A 162 -17.61 0.88 18.24
N THR A 163 -17.59 0.76 16.91
CA THR A 163 -16.47 0.23 16.14
C THR A 163 -15.63 1.34 15.48
N TRP A 164 -16.16 2.55 15.45
CA TRP A 164 -15.52 3.71 14.82
C TRP A 164 -14.60 4.43 15.78
N LYS A 165 -13.38 4.71 15.33
CA LYS A 165 -12.38 5.49 16.06
C LYS A 165 -12.13 6.84 15.39
N ARG A 166 -11.53 7.76 16.12
CA ARG A 166 -10.97 8.98 15.54
C ARG A 166 -9.68 8.67 14.79
N ALA A 167 -9.21 9.61 13.96
CA ALA A 167 -7.96 9.44 13.22
C ALA A 167 -7.07 10.67 13.35
N VAL A 168 -5.76 10.42 13.35
CA VAL A 168 -4.71 11.43 13.24
C VAL A 168 -3.55 10.84 12.44
N ASP A 169 -2.96 11.62 11.53
CA ASP A 169 -1.85 11.13 10.71
C ASP A 169 -0.51 11.33 11.42
N MET A 170 -0.35 10.67 12.55
CA MET A 170 0.87 10.69 13.36
C MET A 170 1.01 9.38 14.15
N ASN A 171 2.24 8.97 14.44
CA ASN A 171 2.52 7.85 15.34
C ASN A 171 2.41 8.31 16.79
N ASP A 172 1.31 7.99 17.46
CA ASP A 172 1.08 8.38 18.85
C ASP A 172 0.45 7.25 19.67
N ARG A 173 1.32 6.49 20.39
CA ARG A 173 0.84 5.38 21.24
C ARG A 173 -0.04 5.82 22.41
N GLN A 174 0.02 7.08 22.81
CA GLN A 174 -0.78 7.61 23.92
C GLN A 174 -2.27 7.65 23.57
N LEU A 175 -2.60 7.73 22.28
CA LEU A 175 -3.98 7.82 21.78
C LEU A 175 -4.63 6.45 21.51
N ARG A 176 -3.96 5.32 21.77
CA ARG A 176 -4.52 3.98 21.50
C ARG A 176 -5.77 3.67 22.29
N HIS A 177 -5.78 4.08 23.55
CA HIS A 177 -6.87 3.90 24.50
C HIS A 177 -7.03 5.18 25.30
N ILE A 178 -8.20 5.81 25.17
CA ILE A 178 -8.56 7.04 25.86
C ILE A 178 -9.97 6.93 26.43
N ILE A 179 -10.32 7.81 27.33
CA ILE A 179 -11.69 8.05 27.73
C ILE A 179 -12.08 9.43 27.19
N ASN A 180 -13.13 9.48 26.39
CA ASN A 180 -13.71 10.74 25.91
C ASN A 180 -15.03 11.08 26.62
N GLY A 181 -15.60 12.26 26.32
CA GLY A 181 -16.90 12.69 26.84
C GLY A 181 -16.90 13.08 28.34
N LEU A 182 -15.73 13.29 28.95
CA LEU A 182 -15.62 13.75 30.35
C LEU A 182 -16.07 15.20 30.53
N GLY A 183 -16.47 15.59 31.75
CA GLY A 183 -16.82 16.97 32.12
C GLY A 183 -18.32 17.18 32.49
N GLY A 184 -19.06 16.09 32.63
CA GLY A 184 -20.46 16.10 33.09
C GLY A 184 -21.47 16.14 31.94
N LYS A 185 -22.75 16.22 32.30
CA LYS A 185 -23.91 16.01 31.42
C LYS A 185 -23.90 16.81 30.11
N MET A 186 -23.34 18.00 30.14
CA MET A 186 -23.31 18.89 28.96
C MET A 186 -22.12 18.61 28.01
N GLN A 187 -21.18 17.75 28.39
CA GLN A 187 -19.93 17.55 27.67
C GLN A 187 -19.88 16.26 26.82
N GLY A 188 -20.89 15.42 26.93
CA GLY A 188 -21.00 14.17 26.20
C GLY A 188 -21.23 12.95 27.09
N VAL A 189 -21.22 11.78 26.49
CA VAL A 189 -21.36 10.50 27.20
C VAL A 189 -19.99 9.87 27.36
N PRO A 190 -19.46 9.72 28.60
CA PRO A 190 -18.15 9.13 28.82
C PRO A 190 -18.09 7.69 28.29
N ARG A 191 -17.08 7.38 27.48
CA ARG A 191 -16.83 6.06 26.97
C ARG A 191 -15.36 5.83 26.65
N GLU A 192 -14.96 4.57 26.58
CA GLU A 192 -13.67 4.19 25.99
C GLU A 192 -13.67 4.50 24.49
N ASP A 193 -12.56 5.05 24.00
CA ASP A 193 -12.33 5.38 22.59
C ASP A 193 -10.83 5.20 22.28
N GLY A 194 -10.41 5.59 21.12
CA GLY A 194 -9.03 5.63 20.67
C GLY A 194 -8.90 6.34 19.34
N PHE A 195 -7.65 6.51 18.92
CA PHE A 195 -7.32 6.98 17.58
C PHE A 195 -6.67 5.87 16.79
N GLU A 196 -6.88 5.88 15.50
CA GLU A 196 -6.07 5.15 14.53
C GLU A 196 -5.31 6.13 13.64
N ILE A 197 -4.21 5.70 13.06
CA ILE A 197 -3.50 6.52 12.08
C ILE A 197 -4.37 6.63 10.81
N THR A 198 -4.36 7.79 10.17
CA THR A 198 -5.24 8.09 9.02
C THR A 198 -5.18 7.02 7.92
N VAL A 199 -4.00 6.46 7.65
CA VAL A 199 -3.79 5.39 6.65
C VAL A 199 -4.33 4.02 7.07
N ALA A 200 -4.75 3.85 8.33
CA ALA A 200 -5.43 2.66 8.83
C ALA A 200 -6.96 2.77 8.77
N SER A 201 -7.49 3.97 8.56
CA SER A 201 -8.94 4.22 8.54
C SER A 201 -9.63 3.53 7.37
N GLU A 202 -10.89 3.14 7.58
CA GLU A 202 -11.72 2.59 6.50
C GLU A 202 -11.94 3.61 5.38
N ILE A 203 -12.01 4.91 5.70
CA ILE A 203 -12.17 5.99 4.71
C ILE A 203 -11.00 6.01 3.73
N MET A 204 -9.76 5.80 4.18
CA MET A 204 -8.60 5.68 3.31
C MET A 204 -8.80 4.53 2.31
N ALA A 205 -9.25 3.37 2.75
CA ALA A 205 -9.52 2.23 1.87
C ALA A 205 -10.69 2.50 0.92
N VAL A 206 -11.76 3.14 1.41
CA VAL A 206 -12.92 3.55 0.60
C VAL A 206 -12.51 4.50 -0.51
N LEU A 207 -11.75 5.56 -0.21
CA LEU A 207 -11.24 6.51 -1.20
C LEU A 207 -10.39 5.81 -2.27
N CYS A 208 -9.52 4.88 -1.86
CA CYS A 208 -8.65 4.16 -2.77
C CYS A 208 -9.39 3.17 -3.70
N LEU A 209 -10.55 2.65 -3.29
CA LEU A 209 -11.34 1.68 -4.06
C LEU A 209 -12.55 2.30 -4.76
N ALA A 210 -12.86 3.57 -4.51
CA ALA A 210 -13.94 4.28 -5.17
C ALA A 210 -13.59 4.59 -6.64
N SER A 211 -14.59 4.46 -7.50
CA SER A 211 -14.48 4.67 -8.96
C SER A 211 -15.12 5.99 -9.44
N SER A 212 -15.86 6.67 -8.59
CA SER A 212 -16.53 7.95 -8.86
C SER A 212 -16.97 8.61 -7.55
N ILE A 213 -17.41 9.86 -7.59
CA ILE A 213 -18.01 10.54 -6.43
C ILE A 213 -19.28 9.85 -5.95
N THR A 214 -20.09 9.34 -6.88
CA THR A 214 -21.30 8.58 -6.53
C THR A 214 -20.93 7.29 -5.78
N ASP A 215 -19.99 6.51 -6.34
CA ASP A 215 -19.50 5.28 -5.70
C ASP A 215 -18.84 5.59 -4.33
N LEU A 216 -18.06 6.69 -4.23
CA LEU A 216 -17.50 7.16 -2.95
C LEU A 216 -18.61 7.37 -1.91
N LYS A 217 -19.65 8.12 -2.26
CA LYS A 217 -20.76 8.42 -1.36
C LYS A 217 -21.53 7.18 -0.93
N GLU A 218 -21.79 6.26 -1.87
CA GLU A 218 -22.45 4.98 -1.57
C GLU A 218 -21.61 4.11 -0.62
N ARG A 219 -20.28 4.04 -0.84
CA ARG A 219 -19.35 3.31 0.03
C ARG A 219 -19.28 3.91 1.42
N LEU A 220 -19.17 5.23 1.52
CA LEU A 220 -19.18 5.94 2.81
C LEU A 220 -20.46 5.62 3.59
N GLY A 221 -21.62 5.63 2.94
CA GLY A 221 -22.89 5.30 3.56
C GLY A 221 -22.96 3.87 4.14
N LYS A 222 -22.27 2.91 3.51
CA LYS A 222 -22.26 1.50 3.93
C LYS A 222 -21.34 1.20 5.13
N MET A 223 -20.45 2.12 5.52
CA MET A 223 -19.53 1.90 6.64
C MET A 223 -20.30 1.66 7.94
N ILE A 224 -19.98 0.56 8.63
CA ILE A 224 -20.54 0.21 9.94
C ILE A 224 -19.73 0.94 11.01
N VAL A 225 -20.41 1.74 11.82
CA VAL A 225 -19.79 2.62 12.83
C VAL A 225 -20.08 2.16 14.26
N ALA A 226 -21.15 1.41 14.47
CA ALA A 226 -21.57 0.88 15.76
C ALA A 226 -22.58 -0.27 15.60
N TYR A 227 -22.99 -0.85 16.71
CA TYR A 227 -24.12 -1.77 16.78
C TYR A 227 -25.13 -1.27 17.82
N THR A 228 -26.40 -1.60 17.62
CA THR A 228 -27.48 -1.31 18.56
C THR A 228 -27.47 -2.29 19.72
N TYR A 229 -28.25 -2.03 20.79
CA TYR A 229 -28.41 -2.95 21.92
C TYR A 229 -28.97 -4.33 21.52
N ASP A 230 -29.71 -4.42 20.42
CA ASP A 230 -30.22 -5.67 19.84
C ASP A 230 -29.27 -6.27 18.76
N GLY A 231 -28.05 -5.74 18.63
CA GLY A 231 -26.99 -6.29 17.79
C GLY A 231 -27.09 -5.97 16.30
N LYS A 232 -27.95 -5.02 15.90
CA LYS A 232 -28.03 -4.58 14.49
C LYS A 232 -26.93 -3.60 14.16
N PRO A 233 -26.32 -3.68 12.97
CA PRO A 233 -25.33 -2.70 12.54
C PRO A 233 -25.96 -1.32 12.36
N VAL A 234 -25.23 -0.29 12.77
CA VAL A 234 -25.51 1.13 12.50
C VAL A 234 -24.49 1.64 11.51
N THR A 235 -24.96 2.21 10.41
CA THR A 235 -24.12 2.68 9.32
C THR A 235 -23.97 4.19 9.33
N ALA A 236 -23.01 4.71 8.57
CA ALA A 236 -22.87 6.14 8.33
C ALA A 236 -24.12 6.74 7.64
N HIS A 237 -24.83 5.93 6.84
CA HIS A 237 -26.10 6.34 6.21
C HIS A 237 -27.21 6.54 7.25
N ASP A 238 -27.32 5.68 8.26
CA ASP A 238 -28.31 5.84 9.34
C ASP A 238 -28.10 7.15 10.11
N LEU A 239 -26.85 7.62 10.18
CA LEU A 239 -26.47 8.91 10.76
C LEU A 239 -26.47 10.07 9.74
N LYS A 240 -26.79 9.81 8.48
CA LYS A 240 -26.85 10.78 7.36
C LYS A 240 -25.51 11.54 7.16
N ALA A 241 -24.38 10.85 7.36
CA ALA A 241 -23.05 11.45 7.36
C ALA A 241 -22.38 11.42 5.98
N GLU A 242 -22.77 10.49 5.10
CA GLU A 242 -22.09 10.21 3.83
C GLU A 242 -21.99 11.41 2.89
N GLY A 243 -23.01 12.29 2.88
CA GLY A 243 -23.03 13.49 2.04
C GLY A 243 -21.97 14.51 2.46
N ALA A 244 -21.89 14.82 3.75
CA ALA A 244 -20.91 15.76 4.29
C ALA A 244 -19.48 15.21 4.20
N MET A 245 -19.30 13.92 4.45
CA MET A 245 -18.00 13.24 4.28
C MET A 245 -17.54 13.28 2.81
N ALA A 246 -18.43 12.99 1.85
CA ALA A 246 -18.12 13.07 0.43
C ALA A 246 -17.77 14.51 0.00
N ALA A 247 -18.42 15.51 0.57
CA ALA A 247 -18.10 16.93 0.31
C ALA A 247 -16.67 17.28 0.77
N LEU A 248 -16.23 16.78 1.93
CA LEU A 248 -14.85 16.95 2.40
C LEU A 248 -13.84 16.23 1.50
N LEU A 249 -14.22 15.09 0.91
CA LEU A 249 -13.35 14.22 0.13
C LEU A 249 -13.36 14.51 -1.38
N LYS A 250 -14.20 15.43 -1.88
CA LYS A 250 -14.39 15.62 -3.34
C LYS A 250 -13.09 15.93 -4.09
N ASP A 251 -12.23 16.75 -3.53
CA ASP A 251 -10.94 17.10 -4.14
C ASP A 251 -9.86 16.05 -3.86
N ALA A 252 -9.94 15.40 -2.69
CA ALA A 252 -9.09 14.25 -2.36
C ALA A 252 -9.33 13.03 -3.28
N MET A 253 -10.47 12.94 -3.98
CA MET A 253 -10.73 11.90 -4.99
C MET A 253 -9.93 12.07 -6.28
N LYS A 254 -9.38 13.24 -6.53
CA LYS A 254 -8.55 13.52 -7.72
C LYS A 254 -7.13 13.05 -7.46
N PRO A 255 -6.56 12.15 -8.29
CA PRO A 255 -5.15 11.76 -8.17
C PRO A 255 -4.20 12.94 -8.36
N ASN A 256 -3.07 12.87 -7.66
CA ASN A 256 -2.00 13.87 -7.78
C ASN A 256 -1.04 13.47 -8.88
N LEU A 257 -0.69 14.40 -9.76
CA LEU A 257 0.33 14.25 -10.79
C LEU A 257 1.60 15.02 -10.38
N VAL A 258 2.73 14.34 -10.44
CA VAL A 258 4.09 14.90 -10.27
C VAL A 258 5.04 14.24 -11.26
N PRO A 259 6.23 14.81 -11.55
CA PRO A 259 7.26 14.14 -12.32
C PRO A 259 8.15 13.25 -11.45
N THR A 260 8.81 12.26 -12.08
CA THR A 260 10.07 11.73 -11.57
C THR A 260 11.22 12.73 -11.83
N LEU A 261 12.40 12.48 -11.27
CA LEU A 261 13.60 13.28 -11.61
C LEU A 261 13.87 13.33 -13.13
N GLU A 262 13.54 12.28 -13.87
CA GLU A 262 13.70 12.21 -15.32
C GLU A 262 12.46 12.65 -16.12
N GLY A 263 11.43 13.16 -15.44
CA GLY A 263 10.22 13.68 -16.07
C GLY A 263 9.18 12.63 -16.48
N THR A 264 9.25 11.42 -15.95
CA THR A 264 8.17 10.44 -16.14
C THR A 264 6.95 10.87 -15.31
N PRO A 265 5.72 10.86 -15.89
CA PRO A 265 4.53 11.18 -15.14
C PRO A 265 4.27 10.14 -14.03
N ALA A 266 4.06 10.63 -12.80
CA ALA A 266 3.76 9.83 -11.64
C ALA A 266 2.44 10.26 -11.02
N PHE A 267 1.51 9.31 -10.86
CA PHE A 267 0.22 9.49 -10.20
C PHE A 267 0.34 9.01 -8.77
N ILE A 268 0.33 9.93 -7.81
CA ILE A 268 0.44 9.61 -6.38
C ILE A 268 -0.92 9.83 -5.72
N HIS A 269 -1.50 8.78 -5.15
CA HIS A 269 -2.85 8.91 -4.59
C HIS A 269 -3.19 7.81 -3.59
N GLY A 270 -3.59 8.22 -2.38
CA GLY A 270 -3.95 7.33 -1.28
C GLY A 270 -2.77 6.52 -0.74
N GLY A 271 -2.88 6.04 0.48
CA GLY A 271 -1.78 5.35 1.15
C GLY A 271 -2.21 4.32 2.19
N PRO A 272 -3.16 3.40 1.90
CA PRO A 272 -3.63 2.44 2.90
C PRO A 272 -2.50 1.50 3.32
N PHE A 273 -2.42 1.19 4.62
CA PHE A 273 -1.43 0.24 5.13
C PHE A 273 -1.69 -1.17 4.61
N ALA A 274 -0.61 -1.88 4.23
CA ALA A 274 -0.71 -3.22 3.66
C ALA A 274 -0.86 -4.35 4.68
N ASN A 275 -0.66 -4.09 5.96
CA ASN A 275 -0.84 -5.10 7.03
C ASN A 275 -2.26 -5.11 7.63
N ILE A 276 -3.10 -4.12 7.32
CA ILE A 276 -4.46 -3.97 7.85
C ILE A 276 -5.49 -3.55 6.80
N ALA A 277 -5.04 -3.12 5.62
CA ALA A 277 -5.87 -2.78 4.47
C ALA A 277 -5.24 -3.35 3.20
N HIS A 278 -5.73 -2.97 2.02
CA HIS A 278 -5.27 -3.57 0.76
C HIS A 278 -3.88 -3.09 0.29
N GLY A 279 -3.30 -2.05 0.90
CA GLY A 279 -1.88 -1.69 0.74
C GLY A 279 -1.44 -1.22 -0.64
N CYS A 280 -2.36 -0.67 -1.43
CA CYS A 280 -2.10 -0.22 -2.80
C CYS A 280 -2.59 1.22 -2.99
N ASN A 281 -2.02 1.95 -3.94
CA ASN A 281 -2.56 3.25 -4.35
C ASN A 281 -4.00 3.13 -4.87
N SER A 282 -4.64 4.26 -5.14
CA SER A 282 -6.02 4.28 -5.56
C SER A 282 -6.25 3.60 -6.92
N LEU A 283 -7.46 3.13 -7.10
CA LEU A 283 -7.95 2.62 -8.37
C LEU A 283 -7.91 3.70 -9.45
N MET A 284 -8.25 4.93 -9.09
CA MET A 284 -8.24 6.09 -9.99
C MET A 284 -6.84 6.38 -10.53
N ALA A 285 -5.81 6.42 -9.65
CA ALA A 285 -4.42 6.64 -10.07
C ALA A 285 -3.91 5.53 -10.99
N THR A 286 -4.20 4.27 -10.68
CA THR A 286 -3.82 3.14 -11.53
C THR A 286 -4.50 3.20 -12.91
N ARG A 287 -5.79 3.52 -12.97
CA ARG A 287 -6.50 3.68 -14.25
C ARG A 287 -5.97 4.86 -15.06
N MET A 288 -5.63 5.99 -14.42
CA MET A 288 -5.01 7.12 -15.11
C MET A 288 -3.65 6.74 -15.69
N ALA A 289 -2.81 6.06 -14.91
CA ALA A 289 -1.52 5.57 -15.41
C ALA A 289 -1.68 4.63 -16.62
N LEU A 290 -2.69 3.72 -16.59
CA LEU A 290 -3.00 2.83 -17.70
C LEU A 290 -3.47 3.57 -18.96
N LYS A 291 -4.22 4.67 -18.81
CA LYS A 291 -4.69 5.49 -19.94
C LYS A 291 -3.60 6.39 -20.51
N MET A 292 -2.64 6.80 -19.69
CA MET A 292 -1.63 7.79 -20.07
C MET A 292 -0.28 7.16 -20.49
N GLY A 293 -0.10 5.86 -20.34
CA GLY A 293 1.12 5.15 -20.75
C GLY A 293 0.82 3.84 -21.46
N ASP A 294 1.72 3.42 -22.35
CA ASP A 294 1.68 2.07 -22.93
C ASP A 294 2.03 1.02 -21.84
N TYR A 295 2.76 1.47 -20.83
CA TYR A 295 3.15 0.71 -19.64
C TYR A 295 2.84 1.51 -18.40
N ALA A 296 2.02 0.95 -17.51
CA ALA A 296 1.71 1.50 -16.19
C ALA A 296 2.37 0.67 -15.10
N VAL A 297 3.34 1.26 -14.41
CA VAL A 297 4.04 0.63 -13.29
C VAL A 297 3.31 0.99 -11.99
N THR A 298 3.02 0.00 -11.17
CA THR A 298 2.45 0.22 -9.84
C THR A 298 3.06 -0.73 -8.82
N GLU A 299 2.88 -0.45 -7.54
CA GLU A 299 3.42 -1.29 -6.47
C GLU A 299 2.35 -1.75 -5.48
N ALA A 300 2.64 -2.84 -4.78
CA ALA A 300 1.90 -3.30 -3.61
C ALA A 300 2.79 -3.28 -2.36
N GLY A 301 2.21 -2.93 -1.22
CA GLY A 301 2.94 -2.82 0.04
C GLY A 301 3.48 -4.17 0.53
N PHE A 302 4.65 -4.18 1.17
CA PHE A 302 5.35 -5.36 1.68
C PHE A 302 5.68 -6.37 0.57
N ALA A 303 5.47 -7.69 0.82
CA ALA A 303 5.87 -8.76 -0.07
C ALA A 303 4.73 -9.33 -0.92
N ALA A 304 5.08 -10.27 -1.80
CA ALA A 304 4.12 -10.87 -2.72
C ALA A 304 3.06 -11.76 -2.03
N ASP A 305 3.33 -12.26 -0.83
CA ASP A 305 2.37 -13.02 -0.04
C ASP A 305 1.31 -12.14 0.64
N LEU A 306 1.61 -10.87 0.89
CA LEU A 306 0.74 -9.96 1.64
C LEU A 306 0.18 -8.84 0.75
N GLY A 307 1.04 -8.02 0.15
CA GLY A 307 0.61 -6.88 -0.65
C GLY A 307 0.14 -7.28 -2.04
N ALA A 308 0.88 -8.15 -2.76
CA ALA A 308 0.46 -8.57 -4.10
C ALA A 308 -0.78 -9.45 -4.05
N GLU A 309 -0.95 -10.30 -3.01
CA GLU A 309 -2.17 -11.06 -2.81
C GLU A 309 -3.39 -10.13 -2.74
N LYS A 310 -3.34 -9.08 -1.91
CA LYS A 310 -4.43 -8.11 -1.77
C LYS A 310 -4.63 -7.25 -3.02
N PHE A 311 -3.55 -6.91 -3.70
CA PHE A 311 -3.64 -6.24 -5.00
C PHE A 311 -4.46 -7.08 -5.99
N ILE A 312 -4.22 -8.38 -6.02
CA ILE A 312 -4.91 -9.33 -6.90
C ILE A 312 -6.34 -9.58 -6.42
N ASP A 313 -6.51 -10.10 -5.21
CA ASP A 313 -7.81 -10.58 -4.73
C ASP A 313 -8.77 -9.46 -4.28
N ILE A 314 -8.27 -8.26 -3.98
CA ILE A 314 -9.12 -7.11 -3.64
C ILE A 314 -9.16 -6.11 -4.79
N LYS A 315 -8.02 -5.48 -5.11
CA LYS A 315 -8.01 -4.36 -6.06
C LYS A 315 -8.31 -4.79 -7.49
N CYS A 316 -7.61 -5.81 -8.01
CA CYS A 316 -7.84 -6.31 -9.36
C CYS A 316 -9.26 -6.87 -9.52
N ARG A 317 -9.75 -7.61 -8.52
CA ARG A 317 -11.12 -8.16 -8.53
C ARG A 317 -12.17 -7.06 -8.63
N LYS A 318 -12.07 -6.01 -7.81
CA LYS A 318 -13.02 -4.88 -7.81
C LYS A 318 -12.93 -4.02 -9.07
N ALA A 319 -11.75 -3.88 -9.63
CA ALA A 319 -11.48 -2.97 -10.74
C ALA A 319 -11.51 -3.64 -12.12
N GLY A 320 -11.58 -4.97 -12.18
CA GLY A 320 -11.43 -5.71 -13.45
C GLY A 320 -10.02 -5.61 -14.03
N LEU A 321 -9.01 -5.34 -13.21
CA LEU A 321 -7.62 -5.20 -13.63
C LEU A 321 -6.95 -6.57 -13.77
N LYS A 322 -6.00 -6.65 -14.73
CA LYS A 322 -5.14 -7.84 -14.94
C LYS A 322 -3.70 -7.38 -15.13
N PRO A 323 -2.76 -7.72 -14.23
CA PRO A 323 -1.35 -7.47 -14.47
C PRO A 323 -0.85 -8.21 -15.71
N SER A 324 0.00 -7.55 -16.49
CA SER A 324 0.67 -8.15 -17.65
C SER A 324 1.98 -8.82 -17.26
N ALA A 325 2.68 -8.27 -16.28
CA ALA A 325 3.92 -8.82 -15.73
C ALA A 325 4.10 -8.40 -14.27
N VAL A 326 4.93 -9.14 -13.54
CA VAL A 326 5.28 -8.86 -12.14
C VAL A 326 6.80 -8.74 -12.00
N VAL A 327 7.23 -7.72 -11.28
CA VAL A 327 8.63 -7.55 -10.85
C VAL A 327 8.71 -7.90 -9.36
N ILE A 328 9.56 -8.86 -9.01
CA ILE A 328 9.83 -9.25 -7.63
C ILE A 328 11.17 -8.66 -7.21
N VAL A 329 11.15 -7.63 -6.39
CA VAL A 329 12.37 -6.99 -5.88
C VAL A 329 12.98 -7.84 -4.78
N ALA A 330 14.27 -8.10 -4.89
CA ALA A 330 15.07 -8.80 -3.90
C ALA A 330 16.37 -8.05 -3.63
N THR A 331 16.96 -8.26 -2.46
CA THR A 331 18.33 -7.85 -2.14
C THR A 331 19.11 -9.02 -1.59
N VAL A 332 20.38 -9.13 -1.95
CA VAL A 332 21.28 -10.16 -1.39
C VAL A 332 21.29 -10.09 0.14
N ARG A 333 21.29 -8.88 0.69
CA ARG A 333 21.25 -8.64 2.14
C ARG A 333 20.00 -9.22 2.80
N ALA A 334 18.82 -9.02 2.20
CA ALA A 334 17.58 -9.57 2.74
C ALA A 334 17.57 -11.10 2.68
N LEU A 335 18.08 -11.69 1.60
CA LEU A 335 18.19 -13.15 1.48
C LEU A 335 19.16 -13.71 2.52
N LYS A 336 20.33 -13.08 2.75
CA LYS A 336 21.25 -13.49 3.83
C LYS A 336 20.60 -13.37 5.22
N TYR A 337 19.82 -12.32 5.45
CA TYR A 337 19.05 -12.18 6.71
C TYR A 337 18.05 -13.34 6.89
N HIS A 338 17.32 -13.71 5.86
CA HIS A 338 16.43 -14.87 5.87
C HIS A 338 17.19 -16.20 6.05
N GLY A 339 18.46 -16.25 5.68
CA GLY A 339 19.38 -17.34 5.94
C GLY A 339 20.00 -17.34 7.33
N GLY A 340 19.64 -16.37 8.19
CA GLY A 340 20.04 -16.32 9.60
C GLY A 340 21.24 -15.40 9.90
N VAL A 341 21.71 -14.57 8.96
CA VAL A 341 22.80 -13.62 9.19
C VAL A 341 22.28 -12.42 10.01
N PRO A 342 22.93 -12.05 11.10
CA PRO A 342 22.56 -10.89 11.90
C PRO A 342 22.81 -9.58 11.11
N LYS A 343 21.99 -8.56 11.38
CA LYS A 343 21.99 -7.30 10.64
C LYS A 343 23.39 -6.63 10.49
N PRO A 344 24.28 -6.60 11.49
CA PRO A 344 25.60 -5.97 11.34
C PRO A 344 26.53 -6.67 10.32
N GLU A 345 26.28 -7.95 10.02
CA GLU A 345 27.16 -8.80 9.20
C GLU A 345 26.67 -8.93 7.75
N LEU A 346 25.51 -8.31 7.39
CA LEU A 346 24.88 -8.47 6.08
C LEU A 346 25.73 -7.95 4.90
N ASN A 347 26.74 -7.12 5.14
CA ASN A 347 27.64 -6.60 4.11
C ASN A 347 28.78 -7.58 3.76
N ASN A 348 29.01 -8.62 4.55
CA ASN A 348 30.02 -9.63 4.29
C ASN A 348 29.49 -10.69 3.33
N GLU A 349 30.34 -11.17 2.42
CA GLU A 349 29.98 -12.31 1.56
C GLU A 349 29.63 -13.54 2.42
N ASN A 350 28.49 -14.17 2.12
CA ASN A 350 28.08 -15.38 2.80
C ASN A 350 27.16 -16.23 1.90
N LEU A 351 27.76 -17.05 1.05
CA LEU A 351 27.05 -17.92 0.10
C LEU A 351 26.20 -18.97 0.80
N GLU A 352 26.65 -19.53 1.93
CA GLU A 352 25.89 -20.53 2.67
C GLU A 352 24.58 -19.96 3.23
N ALA A 353 24.66 -18.78 3.86
CA ALA A 353 23.47 -18.12 4.36
C ALA A 353 22.55 -17.64 3.22
N LEU A 354 23.13 -17.17 2.12
CA LEU A 354 22.37 -16.79 0.93
C LEU A 354 21.60 -18.00 0.39
N GLU A 355 22.22 -19.17 0.28
CA GLU A 355 21.56 -20.40 -0.18
C GLU A 355 20.44 -20.84 0.76
N LYS A 356 20.62 -20.69 2.09
CA LYS A 356 19.57 -20.95 3.09
C LYS A 356 18.39 -19.98 3.00
N GLY A 357 18.64 -18.74 2.63
CA GLY A 357 17.59 -17.71 2.51
C GLY A 357 16.87 -17.67 1.17
N LEU A 358 17.48 -18.19 0.11
CA LEU A 358 16.90 -18.25 -1.24
C LEU A 358 15.50 -18.88 -1.32
N PRO A 359 15.12 -19.90 -0.53
CA PRO A 359 13.76 -20.43 -0.51
C PRO A 359 12.68 -19.37 -0.30
N ASN A 360 12.95 -18.25 0.41
CA ASN A 360 12.03 -17.14 0.54
C ASN A 360 11.70 -16.52 -0.83
N LEU A 361 12.71 -16.16 -1.62
CA LEU A 361 12.53 -15.64 -2.97
C LEU A 361 11.83 -16.64 -3.89
N LEU A 362 12.30 -17.90 -3.89
CA LEU A 362 11.76 -18.93 -4.78
C LEU A 362 10.29 -19.25 -4.48
N GLN A 363 9.85 -19.13 -3.23
CA GLN A 363 8.44 -19.28 -2.87
C GLN A 363 7.59 -18.10 -3.38
N HIS A 364 8.08 -16.86 -3.31
CA HIS A 364 7.41 -15.71 -3.91
C HIS A 364 7.32 -15.85 -5.45
N VAL A 365 8.39 -16.28 -6.11
CA VAL A 365 8.38 -16.60 -7.55
C VAL A 365 7.34 -17.66 -7.87
N ASN A 366 7.29 -18.74 -7.10
CA ASN A 366 6.30 -19.80 -7.27
C ASN A 366 4.86 -19.28 -7.11
N ASN A 367 4.61 -18.41 -6.13
CA ASN A 367 3.29 -17.80 -5.95
C ASN A 367 2.87 -16.98 -7.17
N VAL A 368 3.77 -16.14 -7.68
CA VAL A 368 3.47 -15.31 -8.86
C VAL A 368 3.20 -16.16 -10.10
N LYS A 369 4.05 -17.15 -10.38
CA LYS A 369 3.90 -18.00 -11.57
C LYS A 369 2.74 -18.99 -11.49
N ASN A 370 2.63 -19.72 -10.38
CA ASN A 370 1.77 -20.89 -10.29
C ASN A 370 0.46 -20.64 -9.51
N VAL A 371 0.41 -19.63 -8.62
CA VAL A 371 -0.82 -19.28 -7.92
C VAL A 371 -1.57 -18.17 -8.64
N TYR A 372 -0.86 -17.10 -9.05
CA TYR A 372 -1.46 -15.98 -9.76
C TYR A 372 -1.43 -16.13 -11.29
N GLY A 373 -0.65 -17.05 -11.83
CA GLY A 373 -0.55 -17.32 -13.26
C GLY A 373 0.07 -16.20 -14.07
N LEU A 374 1.01 -15.44 -13.49
CA LEU A 374 1.60 -14.24 -14.08
C LEU A 374 3.08 -14.46 -14.45
N PRO A 375 3.53 -13.96 -15.61
CA PRO A 375 4.95 -13.90 -15.92
C PRO A 375 5.67 -12.94 -14.98
N CYS A 376 6.90 -13.28 -14.57
CA CYS A 376 7.66 -12.43 -13.65
C CYS A 376 9.16 -12.43 -13.93
N VAL A 377 9.80 -11.37 -13.46
CA VAL A 377 11.25 -11.19 -13.38
C VAL A 377 11.65 -10.86 -11.94
N VAL A 378 12.82 -11.34 -11.53
CA VAL A 378 13.43 -10.92 -10.26
C VAL A 378 14.34 -9.73 -10.52
N ALA A 379 14.08 -8.61 -9.84
CA ALA A 379 14.94 -7.44 -9.84
C ALA A 379 15.82 -7.45 -8.59
N ILE A 380 17.11 -7.62 -8.74
CA ILE A 380 18.06 -7.47 -7.63
C ILE A 380 18.37 -5.98 -7.48
N ASN A 381 17.89 -5.37 -6.41
CA ASN A 381 18.30 -4.03 -6.01
C ASN A 381 19.71 -4.13 -5.43
N ALA A 382 20.70 -3.85 -6.26
CA ALA A 382 22.10 -4.11 -5.99
C ALA A 382 22.72 -3.08 -5.04
N PHE A 383 23.52 -3.58 -4.12
CA PHE A 383 24.36 -2.77 -3.25
C PHE A 383 25.84 -2.92 -3.63
N PRO A 384 26.69 -1.89 -3.41
CA PRO A 384 28.13 -1.97 -3.72
C PRO A 384 28.88 -3.10 -2.99
N THR A 385 28.29 -3.65 -1.94
CA THR A 385 28.84 -4.75 -1.14
C THR A 385 28.45 -6.14 -1.66
N ASP A 386 27.52 -6.22 -2.61
CA ASP A 386 27.09 -7.51 -3.18
C ASP A 386 28.21 -8.07 -4.07
N THR A 387 28.60 -9.31 -3.82
CA THR A 387 29.68 -9.94 -4.62
C THR A 387 29.13 -10.61 -5.87
N LYS A 388 29.99 -10.76 -6.87
CA LYS A 388 29.61 -11.46 -8.10
C LYS A 388 29.15 -12.90 -7.81
N ALA A 389 29.82 -13.60 -6.88
CA ALA A 389 29.46 -14.97 -6.51
C ALA A 389 28.04 -15.06 -5.90
N GLU A 390 27.66 -14.07 -5.09
CA GLU A 390 26.31 -13.98 -4.52
C GLU A 390 25.26 -13.71 -5.60
N LEU A 391 25.52 -12.77 -6.50
CA LEU A 391 24.63 -12.46 -7.62
C LEU A 391 24.45 -13.65 -8.57
N ASP A 392 25.55 -14.32 -8.95
CA ASP A 392 25.52 -15.51 -9.82
C ASP A 392 24.72 -16.67 -9.18
N LEU A 393 24.78 -16.82 -7.84
CA LEU A 393 24.01 -17.83 -7.13
C LEU A 393 22.50 -17.55 -7.20
N VAL A 394 22.08 -16.29 -6.98
CA VAL A 394 20.67 -15.90 -7.06
C VAL A 394 20.16 -16.12 -8.50
N GLU A 395 20.91 -15.66 -9.49
CA GLU A 395 20.56 -15.82 -10.91
C GLU A 395 20.39 -17.30 -11.29
N LYS A 396 21.36 -18.14 -10.93
CA LYS A 396 21.30 -19.58 -11.17
C LYS A 396 20.03 -20.21 -10.62
N LYS A 397 19.70 -19.91 -9.35
CA LYS A 397 18.52 -20.49 -8.67
C LYS A 397 17.20 -20.02 -9.26
N CYS A 398 17.10 -18.78 -9.69
CA CYS A 398 15.92 -18.26 -10.39
C CYS A 398 15.77 -18.90 -11.78
N ASN A 399 16.88 -19.03 -12.52
CA ASN A 399 16.88 -19.64 -13.85
C ASN A 399 16.45 -21.13 -13.81
N GLU A 400 16.77 -21.86 -12.73
CA GLU A 400 16.27 -23.22 -12.49
C GLU A 400 14.72 -23.28 -12.44
N LEU A 401 14.05 -22.18 -12.08
CA LEU A 401 12.58 -22.03 -12.12
C LEU A 401 12.06 -21.39 -13.41
N GLY A 402 12.93 -21.14 -14.38
CA GLY A 402 12.58 -20.46 -15.63
C GLY A 402 12.17 -19.00 -15.40
N VAL A 403 12.86 -18.30 -14.49
CA VAL A 403 12.66 -16.86 -14.21
C VAL A 403 13.99 -16.14 -14.38
N ASN A 404 13.97 -15.09 -15.20
CA ASN A 404 15.14 -14.24 -15.42
C ASN A 404 15.38 -13.32 -14.23
N VAL A 405 16.65 -12.94 -14.06
CA VAL A 405 17.09 -11.97 -13.05
C VAL A 405 17.65 -10.77 -13.78
N ALA A 406 17.24 -9.58 -13.38
CA ALA A 406 17.79 -8.31 -13.84
C ALA A 406 18.43 -7.58 -12.65
N LEU A 407 19.65 -7.10 -12.85
CA LEU A 407 20.31 -6.23 -11.88
C LEU A 407 19.70 -4.83 -11.99
N SER A 408 19.29 -4.26 -10.86
CA SER A 408 18.70 -2.93 -10.76
C SER A 408 19.69 -1.97 -10.06
N GLU A 409 20.24 -1.05 -10.81
CA GLU A 409 21.16 0.00 -10.31
C GLU A 409 20.48 1.38 -10.33
N VAL A 410 19.17 1.42 -10.26
CA VAL A 410 18.38 2.65 -10.44
C VAL A 410 18.63 3.69 -9.35
N TRP A 411 18.99 3.26 -8.15
CA TRP A 411 19.36 4.19 -7.08
C TRP A 411 20.55 5.07 -7.48
N ALA A 412 21.55 4.48 -8.07
CA ALA A 412 22.79 5.19 -8.45
C ALA A 412 22.74 5.83 -9.84
N LYS A 413 21.97 5.26 -10.79
CA LYS A 413 22.01 5.59 -12.21
C LYS A 413 20.66 6.03 -12.80
N GLY A 414 19.62 6.18 -11.97
CA GLY A 414 18.29 6.52 -12.46
C GLY A 414 17.75 5.51 -13.46
N GLY A 415 17.02 5.99 -14.47
CA GLY A 415 16.43 5.15 -15.52
C GLY A 415 17.45 4.35 -16.34
N GLU A 416 18.68 4.85 -16.51
CA GLU A 416 19.74 4.09 -17.21
C GLU A 416 20.07 2.78 -16.45
N GLY A 417 20.09 2.83 -15.11
CA GLY A 417 20.26 1.65 -14.26
C GLY A 417 19.09 0.66 -14.30
N GLY A 418 17.96 1.05 -14.90
CA GLY A 418 16.76 0.25 -15.06
C GLY A 418 16.54 -0.32 -16.46
N ARG A 419 17.41 -0.06 -17.44
CA ARG A 419 17.20 -0.48 -18.86
C ARG A 419 17.03 -1.98 -19.02
N ALA A 420 17.94 -2.77 -18.47
CA ALA A 420 17.88 -4.23 -18.60
C ALA A 420 16.58 -4.80 -17.99
N LEU A 421 16.15 -4.27 -16.84
CA LEU A 421 14.88 -4.62 -16.23
C LEU A 421 13.69 -4.21 -17.12
N ALA A 422 13.74 -3.02 -17.71
CA ALA A 422 12.69 -2.52 -18.61
C ALA A 422 12.56 -3.37 -19.88
N GLU A 423 13.66 -3.76 -20.49
CA GLU A 423 13.68 -4.65 -21.67
C GLU A 423 13.05 -6.02 -21.36
N GLU A 424 13.39 -6.60 -20.21
CA GLU A 424 12.83 -7.87 -19.77
C GLU A 424 11.34 -7.75 -19.45
N VAL A 425 10.90 -6.67 -18.79
CA VAL A 425 9.49 -6.43 -18.51
C VAL A 425 8.68 -6.26 -19.78
N VAL A 426 9.19 -5.55 -20.79
CA VAL A 426 8.54 -5.44 -22.11
C VAL A 426 8.38 -6.82 -22.75
N ARG A 427 9.43 -7.64 -22.72
CA ARG A 427 9.38 -9.02 -23.24
C ARG A 427 8.31 -9.86 -22.53
N LEU A 428 8.26 -9.80 -21.19
CA LEU A 428 7.27 -10.52 -20.38
C LEU A 428 5.83 -10.07 -20.64
N CYS A 429 5.60 -8.79 -20.92
CA CYS A 429 4.27 -8.28 -21.22
C CYS A 429 3.68 -8.83 -22.53
N GLU A 430 4.50 -9.43 -23.40
CA GLU A 430 4.06 -10.10 -24.64
C GLU A 430 3.84 -11.60 -24.44
N GLU A 431 4.22 -12.17 -23.29
CA GLU A 431 3.98 -13.58 -22.99
C GLU A 431 2.51 -13.89 -22.67
N PRO A 432 2.03 -15.10 -22.97
CA PRO A 432 0.72 -15.56 -22.54
C PRO A 432 0.56 -15.47 -21.02
N ASN A 433 -0.60 -15.00 -20.58
CA ASN A 433 -0.92 -14.74 -19.19
C ASN A 433 -2.15 -15.56 -18.78
N GLN A 434 -2.02 -16.34 -17.70
CA GLN A 434 -3.07 -17.19 -17.14
C GLN A 434 -3.56 -16.63 -15.79
N PHE A 435 -3.66 -15.30 -15.70
CA PHE A 435 -4.06 -14.61 -14.47
C PHE A 435 -5.27 -15.25 -13.80
N SER A 436 -5.13 -15.54 -12.50
CA SER A 436 -6.18 -16.13 -11.68
C SER A 436 -6.18 -15.56 -10.27
N PHE A 437 -7.36 -15.52 -9.67
CA PHE A 437 -7.53 -15.19 -8.25
C PHE A 437 -7.19 -16.40 -7.38
N VAL A 438 -6.86 -16.14 -6.11
CA VAL A 438 -6.50 -17.19 -5.14
C VAL A 438 -7.70 -18.06 -4.77
N TYR A 439 -8.90 -17.44 -4.71
CA TYR A 439 -10.13 -18.12 -4.30
C TYR A 439 -11.36 -17.60 -5.06
N ASP A 440 -12.40 -18.40 -5.06
CA ASP A 440 -13.73 -17.98 -5.54
C ASP A 440 -14.37 -17.01 -4.53
N GLU A 441 -14.88 -15.89 -5.03
CA GLU A 441 -15.55 -14.87 -4.21
C GLU A 441 -16.78 -15.42 -3.47
N GLN A 442 -17.47 -16.40 -4.04
CA GLN A 442 -18.66 -17.04 -3.46
C GLN A 442 -18.33 -18.15 -2.44
N ALA A 443 -17.07 -18.53 -2.30
CA ALA A 443 -16.66 -19.50 -1.28
C ALA A 443 -16.94 -18.99 0.13
N ALA A 444 -17.13 -19.91 1.09
CA ALA A 444 -17.28 -19.55 2.50
C ALA A 444 -16.03 -18.80 3.04
N ILE A 445 -16.22 -17.95 4.04
CA ILE A 445 -15.12 -17.15 4.64
C ILE A 445 -13.95 -18.06 5.05
N GLU A 446 -14.22 -19.19 5.71
CA GLU A 446 -13.20 -20.14 6.16
C GLU A 446 -12.47 -20.80 4.97
N GLU A 447 -13.16 -21.08 3.88
CA GLU A 447 -12.56 -21.64 2.65
C GLU A 447 -11.63 -20.64 1.98
N LYS A 448 -12.00 -19.35 1.90
CA LYS A 448 -11.14 -18.25 1.40
C LYS A 448 -9.87 -18.13 2.24
N LEU A 449 -10.02 -18.12 3.57
CA LEU A 449 -8.89 -18.08 4.50
C LEU A 449 -7.94 -19.26 4.30
N ASN A 450 -8.48 -20.48 4.17
CA ASN A 450 -7.69 -21.68 3.90
C ASN A 450 -7.02 -21.65 2.53
N ALA A 451 -7.66 -21.09 1.50
CA ALA A 451 -7.06 -20.93 0.19
C ALA A 451 -5.81 -20.02 0.25
N ILE A 452 -5.91 -18.87 0.95
CA ILE A 452 -4.77 -17.96 1.13
C ILE A 452 -3.65 -18.66 1.90
N VAL A 453 -3.96 -19.28 3.04
CA VAL A 453 -2.94 -19.94 3.89
C VAL A 453 -2.24 -21.07 3.17
N LYS A 454 -2.97 -21.92 2.45
CA LYS A 454 -2.38 -23.07 1.76
C LYS A 454 -1.65 -22.70 0.48
N ARG A 455 -2.25 -21.84 -0.35
CA ARG A 455 -1.73 -21.56 -1.69
C ARG A 455 -0.67 -20.47 -1.70
N VAL A 456 -0.83 -19.45 -0.82
CA VAL A 456 0.05 -18.27 -0.82
C VAL A 456 1.09 -18.33 0.29
N TYR A 457 0.68 -18.73 1.51
CA TYR A 457 1.61 -18.81 2.64
C TYR A 457 2.32 -20.17 2.74
N HIS A 458 1.78 -21.20 2.10
CA HIS A 458 2.26 -22.59 2.15
C HIS A 458 2.20 -23.18 3.56
N GLY A 459 1.27 -22.69 4.39
CA GLY A 459 0.90 -23.27 5.69
C GLY A 459 -0.11 -24.41 5.53
N ASP A 460 -0.35 -25.12 6.62
CA ASP A 460 -1.23 -26.30 6.60
C ASP A 460 -2.71 -25.89 6.55
N LYS A 461 -3.12 -24.93 7.38
CA LYS A 461 -4.51 -24.41 7.42
C LYS A 461 -4.63 -23.09 8.18
N ALA A 462 -5.78 -22.43 7.97
CA ALA A 462 -6.26 -21.37 8.83
C ALA A 462 -7.05 -21.98 10.00
N VAL A 463 -6.77 -21.52 11.22
CA VAL A 463 -7.47 -21.92 12.44
C VAL A 463 -8.23 -20.72 13.00
N LEU A 464 -9.55 -20.78 13.00
CA LEU A 464 -10.37 -19.73 13.57
C LEU A 464 -10.62 -19.99 15.06
N THR A 465 -10.38 -18.98 15.90
CA THR A 465 -10.81 -19.03 17.31
C THR A 465 -12.32 -19.15 17.40
N ALA A 466 -12.85 -19.53 18.56
CA ALA A 466 -14.30 -19.58 18.79
C ALA A 466 -14.99 -18.24 18.48
N ASN A 467 -14.34 -17.12 18.83
CA ASN A 467 -14.82 -15.78 18.52
C ASN A 467 -14.83 -15.51 17.00
N ALA A 468 -13.74 -15.82 16.29
CA ALA A 468 -13.68 -15.64 14.85
C ALA A 468 -14.70 -16.49 14.09
N LYS A 469 -14.99 -17.73 14.55
CA LYS A 469 -16.05 -18.57 13.98
C LYS A 469 -17.42 -17.93 14.13
N LYS A 470 -17.74 -17.43 15.33
CA LYS A 470 -18.98 -16.70 15.59
C LYS A 470 -19.11 -15.45 14.71
N GLN A 471 -18.03 -14.69 14.56
CA GLN A 471 -18.00 -13.52 13.68
C GLN A 471 -18.19 -13.91 12.20
N ALA A 472 -17.55 -14.99 11.72
CA ALA A 472 -17.73 -15.48 10.36
C ALA A 472 -19.18 -15.84 10.06
N GLN A 473 -19.84 -16.51 10.99
CA GLN A 473 -21.27 -16.83 10.88
C GLN A 473 -22.11 -15.54 10.84
N GLN A 474 -21.91 -14.62 11.77
CA GLN A 474 -22.63 -13.34 11.83
C GLN A 474 -22.46 -12.53 10.55
N LEU A 475 -21.24 -12.42 10.03
CA LEU A 475 -20.95 -11.71 8.78
C LEU A 475 -21.65 -12.35 7.58
N THR A 476 -21.74 -13.68 7.55
CA THR A 476 -22.46 -14.42 6.51
C THR A 476 -23.96 -14.15 6.60
N GLU A 477 -24.56 -14.20 7.79
CA GLU A 477 -25.98 -13.89 8.03
C GLU A 477 -26.33 -12.44 7.66
N LEU A 478 -25.41 -11.49 7.85
CA LEU A 478 -25.54 -10.09 7.43
C LEU A 478 -25.32 -9.86 5.93
N GLY A 479 -25.02 -10.90 5.14
CA GLY A 479 -24.84 -10.82 3.70
C GLY A 479 -23.43 -10.45 3.23
N PHE A 480 -22.42 -10.46 4.12
CA PHE A 480 -21.04 -10.12 3.80
C PHE A 480 -20.17 -11.33 3.42
N GLY A 481 -20.73 -12.53 3.38
CA GLY A 481 -19.98 -13.77 3.14
C GLY A 481 -19.21 -13.81 1.81
N SER A 482 -19.68 -13.11 0.78
CA SER A 482 -19.03 -13.02 -0.54
C SER A 482 -17.90 -11.99 -0.61
N LEU A 483 -17.69 -11.15 0.41
CA LEU A 483 -16.61 -10.16 0.38
C LEU A 483 -15.23 -10.82 0.36
N PRO A 484 -14.24 -10.24 -0.33
CA PRO A 484 -12.86 -10.72 -0.31
C PRO A 484 -12.23 -10.56 1.07
N ILE A 485 -11.18 -11.35 1.32
CA ILE A 485 -10.44 -11.36 2.58
C ILE A 485 -9.24 -10.42 2.49
N CYS A 486 -9.06 -9.61 3.52
CA CYS A 486 -7.89 -8.80 3.77
C CYS A 486 -7.14 -9.38 4.98
N MET A 487 -6.10 -10.18 4.73
CA MET A 487 -5.30 -10.76 5.82
C MET A 487 -4.49 -9.68 6.54
N ALA A 488 -4.68 -9.57 7.84
CA ALA A 488 -3.91 -8.70 8.73
C ALA A 488 -2.96 -9.57 9.55
N LYS A 489 -1.71 -9.68 9.11
CA LYS A 489 -0.65 -10.48 9.74
C LYS A 489 0.69 -9.74 9.76
N THR A 490 1.66 -10.31 10.44
CA THR A 490 3.04 -9.81 10.35
C THR A 490 3.54 -9.82 8.90
N GLN A 491 4.27 -8.79 8.53
CA GLN A 491 4.91 -8.69 7.20
C GLN A 491 6.25 -9.43 7.11
N TYR A 492 6.79 -9.91 8.23
CA TYR A 492 8.16 -10.44 8.33
C TYR A 492 8.28 -11.95 8.12
N SER A 493 7.19 -12.64 7.86
CA SER A 493 7.16 -14.08 7.61
C SER A 493 5.98 -14.47 6.73
N PHE A 494 6.04 -15.60 6.05
CA PHE A 494 4.86 -16.23 5.45
C PHE A 494 3.83 -16.67 6.51
N SER A 495 4.29 -17.02 7.73
CA SER A 495 3.41 -17.37 8.83
C SER A 495 2.90 -16.13 9.59
N ASP A 496 2.09 -16.34 10.60
CA ASP A 496 1.68 -15.32 11.59
C ASP A 496 2.71 -15.12 12.72
N ASN A 497 3.84 -15.84 12.67
CA ASN A 497 4.97 -15.72 13.60
C ASN A 497 6.16 -15.07 12.89
N ALA A 498 6.48 -13.82 13.26
CA ALA A 498 7.58 -13.05 12.68
C ALA A 498 8.99 -13.67 12.86
N ALA A 499 9.16 -14.59 13.80
CA ALA A 499 10.43 -15.25 14.05
C ALA A 499 10.74 -16.39 13.05
N LEU A 500 9.75 -16.86 12.31
CA LEU A 500 9.92 -17.90 11.30
C LEU A 500 10.40 -17.29 9.98
N LEU A 501 11.71 -17.20 9.81
CA LEU A 501 12.37 -16.65 8.64
C LEU A 501 12.39 -17.62 7.44
N GLY A 502 12.78 -17.13 6.27
CA GLY A 502 12.90 -17.92 5.05
C GLY A 502 11.57 -18.35 4.47
N ALA A 503 11.39 -19.63 4.24
CA ALA A 503 10.16 -20.25 3.74
C ALA A 503 9.68 -21.35 4.70
N PRO A 504 9.07 -20.97 5.84
CA PRO A 504 8.59 -21.92 6.83
C PRO A 504 7.52 -22.84 6.25
N LYS A 505 7.43 -24.06 6.79
CA LYS A 505 6.43 -25.07 6.42
C LYS A 505 5.83 -25.72 7.68
N GLY A 506 4.70 -26.39 7.53
CA GLY A 506 4.09 -27.13 8.64
C GLY A 506 3.55 -26.23 9.75
N PHE A 507 3.11 -25.01 9.42
CA PHE A 507 2.53 -24.08 10.37
C PHE A 507 1.04 -23.86 10.08
N GLU A 508 0.33 -23.51 11.13
CA GLU A 508 -1.05 -23.04 11.05
C GLU A 508 -1.09 -21.51 11.22
N VAL A 509 -2.07 -20.86 10.63
CA VAL A 509 -2.32 -19.41 10.83
C VAL A 509 -3.58 -19.24 11.67
N THR A 510 -3.44 -18.62 12.83
CA THR A 510 -4.55 -18.44 13.76
C THR A 510 -5.26 -17.11 13.49
N VAL A 511 -6.51 -17.19 13.02
CA VAL A 511 -7.40 -16.04 12.87
C VAL A 511 -8.12 -15.78 14.18
N ARG A 512 -7.81 -14.67 14.84
CA ARG A 512 -8.35 -14.31 16.17
C ARG A 512 -9.67 -13.56 16.08
N ASN A 513 -9.78 -12.65 15.11
CA ASN A 513 -10.95 -11.82 14.89
C ASN A 513 -11.19 -11.58 13.40
N LEU A 514 -12.47 -11.34 13.06
CA LEU A 514 -12.91 -10.87 11.76
C LEU A 514 -13.63 -9.53 11.93
N LYS A 515 -13.27 -8.56 11.09
CA LYS A 515 -13.92 -7.24 11.05
C LYS A 515 -14.33 -6.94 9.61
N VAL A 516 -15.58 -6.59 9.38
CA VAL A 516 -16.01 -6.12 8.06
C VAL A 516 -15.70 -4.63 7.91
N CYS A 517 -15.11 -4.26 6.78
CA CYS A 517 -15.01 -2.91 6.26
C CYS A 517 -16.04 -2.82 5.12
N ALA A 518 -17.31 -2.58 5.49
CA ALA A 518 -18.45 -2.70 4.57
C ALA A 518 -18.42 -1.63 3.46
N GLY A 519 -17.92 -0.44 3.74
CA GLY A 519 -17.72 0.61 2.76
C GLY A 519 -16.60 0.29 1.77
N ALA A 520 -15.46 -0.17 2.27
CA ALA A 520 -14.35 -0.62 1.44
C ALA A 520 -14.69 -1.92 0.69
N GLY A 521 -15.53 -2.77 1.30
CA GLY A 521 -16.04 -4.00 0.72
C GLY A 521 -15.03 -5.14 0.79
N PHE A 522 -14.46 -5.40 1.98
CA PHE A 522 -13.66 -6.57 2.32
C PHE A 522 -13.79 -6.92 3.81
N ILE A 523 -13.39 -8.14 4.15
CA ILE A 523 -13.33 -8.62 5.55
C ILE A 523 -11.87 -8.65 5.98
N VAL A 524 -11.52 -7.94 7.05
CA VAL A 524 -10.20 -7.99 7.67
C VAL A 524 -10.12 -9.21 8.59
N ALA A 525 -9.17 -10.10 8.34
CA ALA A 525 -8.88 -11.26 9.16
C ALA A 525 -7.63 -11.01 10.00
N LEU A 526 -7.81 -10.81 11.30
CA LEU A 526 -6.76 -10.46 12.25
C LEU A 526 -6.11 -11.73 12.82
N THR A 527 -4.81 -11.93 12.57
CA THR A 527 -4.06 -13.10 13.04
C THR A 527 -3.27 -12.84 14.32
N GLY A 528 -3.15 -11.58 14.73
CA GLY A 528 -2.42 -11.15 15.92
C GLY A 528 -2.87 -9.77 16.37
N ASP A 529 -2.12 -9.19 17.30
CA ASP A 529 -2.33 -7.82 17.75
C ASP A 529 -1.79 -6.84 16.69
N ILE A 530 -2.63 -6.52 15.72
CA ILE A 530 -2.28 -5.58 14.65
C ILE A 530 -2.54 -4.17 15.14
N MET A 531 -1.48 -3.37 15.23
CA MET A 531 -1.58 -1.99 15.67
C MET A 531 -2.08 -1.07 14.58
N THR A 532 -3.23 -0.45 14.80
CA THR A 532 -3.78 0.61 13.94
C THR A 532 -3.28 2.01 14.33
N MET A 533 -2.56 2.14 15.44
CA MET A 533 -1.89 3.35 15.88
C MET A 533 -0.42 3.02 16.26
N PRO A 534 0.53 3.19 15.34
CA PRO A 534 1.95 3.02 15.64
C PRO A 534 2.44 4.01 16.72
N GLY A 535 3.53 3.67 17.39
CA GLY A 535 4.21 4.60 18.28
C GLY A 535 5.51 5.11 17.66
N LEU A 536 5.98 6.26 18.09
CA LEU A 536 7.31 6.73 17.76
C LEU A 536 8.36 5.78 18.35
N PRO A 537 9.49 5.52 17.67
CA PRO A 537 10.60 4.73 18.19
C PRO A 537 11.36 5.50 19.28
N LYS A 538 12.35 4.85 19.89
CA LYS A 538 13.20 5.48 20.92
C LYS A 538 13.94 6.72 20.39
N VAL A 539 14.38 6.67 19.14
CA VAL A 539 15.00 7.81 18.42
C VAL A 539 14.20 7.97 17.11
N PRO A 540 13.21 8.85 17.09
CA PRO A 540 12.41 9.08 15.89
C PRO A 540 13.20 9.88 14.84
N ALA A 541 12.83 9.71 13.56
CA ALA A 541 13.40 10.50 12.47
C ALA A 541 13.20 12.02 12.68
N ALA A 542 12.15 12.40 13.35
CA ALA A 542 11.84 13.78 13.73
C ALA A 542 12.98 14.51 14.44
N GLU A 543 13.87 13.80 15.17
CA GLU A 543 15.02 14.43 15.85
C GLU A 543 16.09 14.95 14.87
N LYS A 544 16.07 14.51 13.61
CA LYS A 544 17.05 14.86 12.58
C LYS A 544 16.48 15.79 11.50
N ILE A 545 15.16 15.89 11.42
CA ILE A 545 14.47 16.74 10.45
C ILE A 545 14.51 18.18 10.96
N ASP A 546 15.01 19.10 10.14
CA ASP A 546 15.12 20.52 10.50
C ASP A 546 14.83 21.40 9.27
N VAL A 547 14.69 22.67 9.48
CA VAL A 547 14.48 23.70 8.45
C VAL A 547 15.37 24.90 8.74
N ASP A 548 16.11 25.36 7.75
CA ASP A 548 16.97 26.53 7.89
C ASP A 548 16.21 27.86 7.70
N GLU A 549 16.94 29.00 7.80
CA GLU A 549 16.38 30.36 7.68
C GLU A 549 15.82 30.66 6.27
N ASP A 550 16.25 29.95 5.26
CA ASP A 550 15.77 30.06 3.87
C ASP A 550 14.58 29.13 3.61
N GLY A 551 14.13 28.36 4.61
CA GLY A 551 13.05 27.37 4.49
C GLY A 551 13.47 26.07 3.86
N LYS A 552 14.78 25.80 3.71
CA LYS A 552 15.31 24.56 3.17
C LYS A 552 15.29 23.47 4.24
N ILE A 553 14.69 22.33 3.91
CA ILE A 553 14.55 21.18 4.82
C ILE A 553 15.81 20.31 4.76
N THR A 554 16.22 19.82 5.92
CA THR A 554 17.33 18.88 6.09
C THR A 554 16.89 17.66 6.88
N GLY A 555 17.60 16.54 6.76
CA GLY A 555 17.32 15.33 7.52
C GLY A 555 16.07 14.57 7.11
N LEU A 556 15.42 14.94 6.03
CA LEU A 556 14.28 14.23 5.46
C LEU A 556 14.80 13.17 4.48
N PHE A 557 15.54 12.18 4.99
CA PHE A 557 16.14 11.02 4.28
C PHE A 557 17.26 11.34 3.29
#